data_b6ee8c3dbc8cad771af27244e8171c87
#
_entry.id   b6ee8c3dbc8cad771af27244e8171c87
#
_cell.length_a   1.000
_cell.length_b   1.000
_cell.length_c   1.000
_cell.angle_alpha   90.00
_cell.angle_beta   90.00
_cell.angle_gamma   90.00
#
_symmetry.space_group_name_H-M   'P 1'
#
loop_
_entity.id
_entity.type
_entity.pdbx_description
1 polymer ?
#
loop_
_entity_poly.entity_id
_entity_poly.type
_entity_poly.pdbx_seq_one_letter_code
_entity_poly.pdbx_strand_id
1 'polypeptide(L)'
;MMSQGVYSILLLIVSNVFMTFAWYGHLKLQDAKLIDNWPLIMVILFSWGIALFEYCAQVPANRMGFHGNGGPFTLMQLKVIQEVITLVVFTLFSTLLFKGESLHWNHLAAFLCLILAVYFVFMK
;
A
#
# COMPACT_ATOMS: atom_id res chain seq x y z
N MET A 1 15.68 20.93 -2.43
CA MET A 1 14.41 20.69 -3.12
C MET A 1 14.24 19.21 -3.38
N MET A 2 13.09 18.66 -2.99
CA MET A 2 12.85 17.23 -3.20
C MET A 2 12.55 16.95 -4.66
N SER A 3 13.09 15.84 -5.15
CA SER A 3 12.81 15.39 -6.52
C SER A 3 11.39 14.87 -6.65
N GLN A 4 10.90 14.79 -7.87
CA GLN A 4 9.59 14.20 -8.14
C GLN A 4 9.54 12.74 -7.69
N GLY A 5 10.68 12.03 -7.76
CA GLY A 5 10.73 10.66 -7.28
C GLY A 5 10.42 10.55 -5.79
N VAL A 6 10.98 11.47 -4.99
CA VAL A 6 10.73 11.47 -3.55
C VAL A 6 9.26 11.78 -3.27
N TYR A 7 8.68 12.79 -3.94
CA TYR A 7 7.26 13.09 -3.78
C TYR A 7 6.40 11.91 -4.19
N SER A 8 6.75 11.25 -5.29
CA SER A 8 6.03 10.08 -5.76
C SER A 8 6.01 8.98 -4.69
N ILE A 9 7.17 8.69 -4.11
CA ILE A 9 7.27 7.64 -3.10
C ILE A 9 6.47 8.01 -1.85
N LEU A 10 6.55 9.27 -1.40
CA LEU A 10 5.78 9.70 -0.24
C LEU A 10 4.28 9.57 -0.48
N LEU A 11 3.82 9.95 -1.66
CA LEU A 11 2.41 9.81 -2.01
C LEU A 11 2.00 8.34 -2.11
N LEU A 12 2.89 7.48 -2.59
CA LEU A 12 2.61 6.04 -2.63
C LEU A 12 2.47 5.46 -1.22
N ILE A 13 3.27 5.94 -0.28
CA ILE A 13 3.14 5.51 1.12
C ILE A 13 1.77 5.92 1.66
N VAL A 14 1.38 7.17 1.46
CA VAL A 14 0.06 7.65 1.90
C VAL A 14 -1.05 6.85 1.23
N SER A 15 -0.93 6.63 -0.09
CA SER A 15 -1.90 5.85 -0.84
C SER A 15 -2.07 4.45 -0.26
N ASN A 16 -0.97 3.80 0.09
CA ASN A 16 -1.03 2.44 0.60
C ASN A 16 -1.62 2.37 2.01
N VAL A 17 -1.44 3.40 2.82
CA VAL A 17 -2.13 3.45 4.11
C VAL A 17 -3.64 3.46 3.90
N PHE A 18 -4.14 4.32 3.01
CA PHE A 18 -5.57 4.35 2.71
C PHE A 18 -6.06 3.05 2.08
N MET A 19 -5.27 2.48 1.16
CA MET A 19 -5.68 1.26 0.49
C MET A 19 -5.73 0.08 1.47
N THR A 20 -4.79 0.01 2.42
CA THR A 20 -4.81 -1.03 3.43
C THR A 20 -6.08 -0.91 4.28
N PHE A 21 -6.48 0.29 4.64
CA PHE A 21 -7.75 0.48 5.34
C PHE A 21 -8.94 0.12 4.46
N ALA A 22 -8.88 0.41 3.16
CA ALA A 22 -9.96 0.06 2.25
C ALA A 22 -10.13 -1.46 2.14
N TRP A 23 -9.01 -2.18 2.10
CA TRP A 23 -9.06 -3.64 1.98
C TRP A 23 -9.42 -4.34 3.28
N TYR A 24 -8.89 -3.86 4.40
CA TYR A 24 -8.91 -4.64 5.64
C TYR A 24 -9.49 -3.90 6.83
N GLY A 25 -9.74 -2.60 6.71
CA GLY A 25 -10.26 -1.82 7.84
C GLY A 25 -11.59 -2.34 8.35
N HIS A 26 -12.47 -2.81 7.42
CA HIS A 26 -13.75 -3.36 7.84
C HIS A 26 -13.58 -4.63 8.68
N LEU A 27 -12.52 -5.41 8.42
CA LEU A 27 -12.25 -6.59 9.23
C LEU A 27 -11.88 -6.20 10.67
N LYS A 28 -11.12 -5.13 10.84
CA LYS A 28 -10.78 -4.63 12.17
C LYS A 28 -12.01 -4.12 12.89
N LEU A 29 -12.89 -3.42 12.18
CA LEU A 29 -14.13 -2.94 12.77
C LEU A 29 -15.05 -4.10 13.13
N GLN A 30 -15.06 -5.15 12.33
CA GLN A 30 -15.81 -6.36 12.63
C GLN A 30 -15.27 -7.05 13.89
N ASP A 31 -13.94 -7.15 14.03
CA ASP A 31 -13.33 -7.71 15.23
C ASP A 31 -13.71 -6.92 16.47
N ALA A 32 -13.83 -5.60 16.34
CA ALA A 32 -14.26 -4.73 17.43
C ALA A 32 -15.77 -4.72 17.63
N LYS A 33 -16.51 -5.46 16.81
CA LYS A 33 -17.97 -5.57 16.85
C LYS A 33 -18.69 -4.25 16.64
N LEU A 34 -18.08 -3.36 15.88
CA LEU A 34 -18.68 -2.07 15.57
C LEU A 34 -19.60 -2.12 14.35
N ILE A 35 -19.35 -3.05 13.42
CA ILE A 35 -20.12 -3.14 12.17
C ILE A 35 -20.67 -4.53 11.92
N ASP A 36 -20.81 -5.34 12.96
CA ASP A 36 -21.31 -6.72 12.81
C ASP A 36 -22.66 -6.80 12.09
N ASN A 37 -23.50 -5.80 12.31
CA ASN A 37 -24.86 -5.78 11.78
C ASN A 37 -24.96 -5.10 10.42
N TRP A 38 -23.85 -4.65 9.86
CA TRP A 38 -23.87 -3.97 8.57
C TRP A 38 -24.08 -4.98 7.44
N PRO A 39 -25.00 -4.72 6.49
CA PRO A 39 -25.10 -5.56 5.30
C PRO A 39 -23.83 -5.42 4.46
N LEU A 40 -23.55 -6.46 3.67
CA LEU A 40 -22.33 -6.50 2.87
C LEU A 40 -22.20 -5.28 1.96
N ILE A 41 -23.31 -4.82 1.37
CA ILE A 41 -23.27 -3.67 0.47
C ILE A 41 -22.76 -2.41 1.18
N MET A 42 -23.13 -2.22 2.45
CA MET A 42 -22.66 -1.07 3.23
C MET A 42 -21.17 -1.16 3.48
N VAL A 43 -20.66 -2.36 3.74
CA VAL A 43 -19.21 -2.56 3.94
C VAL A 43 -18.46 -2.25 2.64
N ILE A 44 -19.00 -2.70 1.51
CA ILE A 44 -18.40 -2.42 0.21
C ILE A 44 -18.33 -0.91 -0.04
N LEU A 45 -19.43 -0.20 0.23
CA LEU A 45 -19.45 1.25 0.03
C LEU A 45 -18.48 1.98 0.95
N PHE A 46 -18.36 1.51 2.19
CA PHE A 46 -17.40 2.08 3.14
C PHE A 46 -15.96 1.93 2.62
N SER A 47 -15.60 0.73 2.18
CA SER A 47 -14.27 0.46 1.64
C SER A 47 -14.03 1.25 0.36
N TRP A 48 -15.04 1.35 -0.50
CA TRP A 48 -14.94 2.13 -1.73
C TRP A 48 -14.68 3.61 -1.42
N GLY A 49 -15.34 4.16 -0.41
CA GLY A 49 -15.12 5.54 0.00
C GLY A 49 -13.68 5.78 0.44
N ILE A 50 -13.08 4.84 1.18
CA ILE A 50 -11.68 4.93 1.58
C ILE A 50 -10.77 4.86 0.35
N ALA A 51 -11.10 3.98 -0.60
CA ALA A 51 -10.30 3.84 -1.81
C ALA A 51 -10.31 5.11 -2.65
N LEU A 52 -11.37 5.90 -2.59
CA LEU A 52 -11.42 7.18 -3.28
C LEU A 52 -10.30 8.11 -2.81
N PHE A 53 -10.08 8.18 -1.49
CA PHE A 53 -8.98 8.95 -0.94
C PHE A 53 -7.62 8.37 -1.36
N GLU A 54 -7.53 7.06 -1.44
CA GLU A 54 -6.31 6.40 -1.90
C GLU A 54 -5.97 6.84 -3.31
N TYR A 55 -6.93 6.89 -4.21
CA TYR A 55 -6.68 7.33 -5.58
C TYR A 55 -6.24 8.79 -5.65
N CYS A 56 -6.69 9.62 -4.73
CA CYS A 56 -6.23 11.01 -4.68
C CYS A 56 -4.73 11.12 -4.41
N ALA A 57 -4.14 10.11 -3.79
CA ALA A 57 -2.70 10.05 -3.56
C ALA A 57 -1.98 9.23 -4.64
N GLN A 58 -2.56 8.11 -5.04
CA GLN A 58 -1.88 7.18 -5.95
C GLN A 58 -1.74 7.70 -7.36
N VAL A 59 -2.81 8.28 -7.91
CA VAL A 59 -2.76 8.77 -9.30
C VAL A 59 -1.72 9.87 -9.46
N PRO A 60 -1.68 10.91 -8.59
CA PRO A 60 -0.59 11.88 -8.68
C PRO A 60 0.79 11.25 -8.47
N ALA A 61 0.90 10.27 -7.57
CA ALA A 61 2.19 9.61 -7.33
C ALA A 61 2.71 8.94 -8.59
N ASN A 62 1.85 8.19 -9.27
CA ASN A 62 2.24 7.51 -10.49
C ASN A 62 2.59 8.49 -11.60
N ARG A 63 1.83 9.58 -11.71
CA ARG A 63 2.12 10.59 -12.75
C ARG A 63 3.44 11.29 -12.49
N MET A 64 3.73 11.62 -11.23
CA MET A 64 4.97 12.30 -10.90
C MET A 64 6.19 11.39 -11.04
N GLY A 65 6.01 10.10 -10.77
CA GLY A 65 7.12 9.16 -10.80
C GLY A 65 7.44 8.59 -12.17
N PHE A 66 6.49 8.64 -13.10
CA PHE A 66 6.64 7.99 -14.40
C PHE A 66 7.58 8.79 -15.30
N HIS A 67 8.52 8.08 -15.96
CA HIS A 67 9.55 8.73 -16.77
C HIS A 67 8.96 9.51 -17.96
N GLY A 68 7.82 9.09 -18.49
CA GLY A 68 7.14 9.80 -19.56
C GLY A 68 6.67 11.19 -19.18
N ASN A 69 6.53 11.46 -17.90
CA ASN A 69 6.12 12.76 -17.36
C ASN A 69 7.27 13.48 -16.65
N GLY A 70 8.50 13.08 -16.93
CA GLY A 70 9.67 13.70 -16.33
C GLY A 70 10.11 13.12 -15.01
N GLY A 71 9.47 12.05 -14.55
CA GLY A 71 9.85 11.37 -13.32
C GLY A 71 10.99 10.40 -13.54
N PRO A 72 11.58 9.87 -12.46
CA PRO A 72 12.77 9.03 -12.54
C PRO A 72 12.48 7.53 -12.79
N PHE A 73 11.21 7.10 -12.77
CA PHE A 73 10.90 5.67 -12.73
C PHE A 73 10.25 5.18 -14.01
N THR A 74 10.59 3.94 -14.41
CA THR A 74 9.85 3.24 -15.44
C THR A 74 8.58 2.66 -14.82
N LEU A 75 7.66 2.21 -15.68
CA LEU A 75 6.42 1.59 -15.20
C LEU A 75 6.71 0.37 -14.32
N MET A 76 7.67 -0.46 -14.74
CA MET A 76 8.03 -1.65 -13.96
C MET A 76 8.61 -1.26 -12.60
N GLN A 77 9.45 -0.23 -12.56
CA GLN A 77 10.02 0.24 -11.30
C GLN A 77 8.95 0.78 -10.37
N LEU A 78 7.97 1.52 -10.90
CA LEU A 78 6.86 2.02 -10.10
C LEU A 78 6.07 0.87 -9.48
N LYS A 79 5.81 -0.18 -10.26
CA LYS A 79 5.04 -1.32 -9.77
C LYS A 79 5.77 -2.03 -8.64
N VAL A 80 7.07 -2.26 -8.80
CA VAL A 80 7.85 -2.94 -7.77
C VAL A 80 7.94 -2.10 -6.49
N ILE A 81 8.14 -0.79 -6.64
CA ILE A 81 8.15 0.11 -5.49
C ILE A 81 6.82 0.03 -4.74
N GLN A 82 5.70 0.03 -5.47
CA GLN A 82 4.37 -0.08 -4.86
C GLN A 82 4.21 -1.38 -4.09
N GLU A 83 4.69 -2.49 -4.65
CA GLU A 83 4.58 -3.79 -3.98
C GLU A 83 5.36 -3.82 -2.66
N VAL A 84 6.58 -3.26 -2.65
CA VAL A 84 7.37 -3.18 -1.43
C VAL A 84 6.67 -2.33 -0.38
N ILE A 85 6.20 -1.14 -0.78
CA ILE A 85 5.49 -0.24 0.13
C ILE A 85 4.23 -0.91 0.66
N THR A 86 3.47 -1.57 -0.23
CA THR A 86 2.24 -2.26 0.15
C THR A 86 2.52 -3.30 1.24
N LEU A 87 3.56 -4.10 1.06
CA LEU A 87 3.85 -5.14 2.04
C LEU A 87 4.31 -4.56 3.37
N VAL A 88 5.16 -3.53 3.33
CA VAL A 88 5.63 -2.88 4.56
C VAL A 88 4.45 -2.26 5.32
N VAL A 89 3.60 -1.51 4.62
CA VAL A 89 2.43 -0.88 5.24
C VAL A 89 1.48 -1.94 5.79
N PHE A 90 1.22 -2.99 5.00
CA PHE A 90 0.33 -4.06 5.45
C PHE A 90 0.88 -4.77 6.68
N THR A 91 2.19 -5.03 6.71
CA THR A 91 2.81 -5.70 7.85
C THR A 91 2.67 -4.85 9.11
N LEU A 92 2.94 -3.55 9.02
CA LEU A 92 2.76 -2.65 10.15
C LEU A 92 1.30 -2.60 10.58
N PHE A 93 0.39 -2.51 9.63
CA PHE A 93 -1.04 -2.48 9.91
C PHE A 93 -1.48 -3.74 10.65
N SER A 94 -1.10 -4.91 10.14
CA SER A 94 -1.57 -6.17 10.71
C SER A 94 -0.96 -6.43 12.08
N THR A 95 0.31 -6.11 12.29
CA THR A 95 0.94 -6.34 13.58
C THR A 95 0.47 -5.38 14.66
N LEU A 96 0.08 -4.15 14.27
CA LEU A 96 -0.36 -3.15 15.23
C LEU A 96 -1.85 -3.25 15.52
N LEU A 97 -2.67 -3.60 14.54
CA LEU A 97 -4.13 -3.54 14.66
C LEU A 97 -4.79 -4.90 14.81
N PHE A 98 -4.22 -5.96 14.27
CA PHE A 98 -4.78 -7.30 14.40
C PHE A 98 -3.95 -8.11 15.38
N LYS A 99 -4.51 -8.33 16.56
CA LYS A 99 -3.89 -9.17 17.56
C LYS A 99 -3.99 -10.63 17.11
N GLY A 100 -2.92 -11.38 17.33
CA GLY A 100 -2.86 -12.76 16.89
C GLY A 100 -2.17 -12.96 15.56
N GLU A 101 -2.03 -11.90 14.77
CA GLU A 101 -1.23 -11.95 13.56
C GLU A 101 0.20 -11.61 13.94
N SER A 102 1.11 -12.52 13.71
CA SER A 102 2.51 -12.31 14.10
C SER A 102 3.40 -12.51 12.89
N LEU A 103 4.57 -11.88 12.97
CA LEU A 103 5.57 -11.99 11.93
C LEU A 103 6.34 -13.29 12.13
N HIS A 104 6.28 -14.15 11.15
CA HIS A 104 6.98 -15.43 11.19
C HIS A 104 8.23 -15.39 10.32
N TRP A 105 9.07 -16.40 10.47
CA TRP A 105 10.30 -16.53 9.71
C TRP A 105 10.06 -16.49 8.20
N ASN A 106 9.00 -17.13 7.73
CA ASN A 106 8.69 -17.13 6.30
C ASN A 106 8.35 -15.73 5.77
N HIS A 107 7.82 -14.86 6.63
CA HIS A 107 7.57 -13.47 6.23
C HIS A 107 8.87 -12.71 6.03
N LEU A 108 9.87 -12.97 6.87
CA LEU A 108 11.19 -12.37 6.68
C LEU A 108 11.82 -12.82 5.36
N ALA A 109 11.65 -14.09 5.00
CA ALA A 109 12.13 -14.60 3.72
C ALA A 109 11.44 -13.89 2.56
N ALA A 110 10.13 -13.63 2.67
CA ALA A 110 9.39 -12.91 1.64
C ALA A 110 9.91 -11.49 1.48
N PHE A 111 10.21 -10.80 2.59
CA PHE A 111 10.77 -9.45 2.53
C PHE A 111 12.13 -9.46 1.83
N LEU A 112 12.98 -10.44 2.11
CA LEU A 112 14.26 -10.57 1.42
C LEU A 112 14.06 -10.74 -0.08
N CYS A 113 13.10 -11.55 -0.49
CA CYS A 113 12.80 -11.72 -1.91
C CYS A 113 12.36 -10.40 -2.56
N LEU A 114 11.59 -9.58 -1.85
CA LEU A 114 11.18 -8.29 -2.38
C LEU A 114 12.36 -7.32 -2.50
N ILE A 115 13.27 -7.34 -1.55
CA ILE A 115 14.49 -6.52 -1.63
C ILE A 115 15.30 -6.92 -2.87
N LEU A 116 15.42 -8.21 -3.13
CA LEU A 116 16.10 -8.71 -4.33
C LEU A 116 15.35 -8.27 -5.59
N ALA A 117 14.01 -8.30 -5.56
CA ALA A 117 13.23 -7.86 -6.70
C ALA A 117 13.50 -6.39 -7.04
N VAL A 118 13.55 -5.54 -6.01
CA VAL A 118 13.88 -4.13 -6.22
C VAL A 118 15.28 -3.99 -6.82
N TYR A 119 16.24 -4.72 -6.29
CA TYR A 119 17.61 -4.69 -6.80
C TYR A 119 17.66 -5.03 -8.28
N PHE A 120 17.01 -6.11 -8.69
CA PHE A 120 17.05 -6.54 -10.08
C PHE A 120 16.31 -5.58 -11.00
N VAL A 121 15.21 -5.00 -10.55
CA VAL A 121 14.44 -4.07 -11.37
C VAL A 121 15.22 -2.79 -11.65
N PHE A 122 16.03 -2.35 -10.69
CA PHE A 122 16.84 -1.14 -10.87
C PHE A 122 18.23 -1.41 -11.46
N MET A 123 18.56 -2.67 -11.65
CA MET A 123 19.84 -3.05 -12.27
C MET A 123 19.79 -2.75 -13.77
N LYS A 124 20.86 -2.21 -14.29
CA LYS A 124 20.96 -1.90 -15.72
C LYS A 124 21.73 -2.97 -16.46
#